data_7a8cfd46f5b6be8510cb3ccaa2a8ea9a
#
_entry.id   7a8cfd46f5b6be8510cb3ccaa2a8ea9a
#
_cell.length_a   1.000
_cell.length_b   1.000
_cell.length_c   1.000
_cell.angle_alpha   90.00
_cell.angle_beta   90.00
_cell.angle_gamma   90.00
#
_symmetry.space_group_name_H-M   'P 1'
#
loop_
_entity.id
_entity.type
_entity.pdbx_description
1 polymer ?
#
loop_
_entity_poly.entity_id
_entity_poly.type
_entity_poly.pdbx_seq_one_letter_code
_entity_poly.pdbx_strand_id
1 'polypeptide(L)'
;MTVGRPERIHGSLLVGAIGDALGAGVEFMPLSEIEELFGPEGATDFAPDFTLYGDHEAPITDDTQMTLFTAEGLIRAAADGTDPVKEGIWSAYQRWYHTQGGPLPEGADPASG
;
A
#
# COMPACT_ATOMS: atom_id res chain seq x y z
N MET A 1 -7.89 -23.41 17.56
CA MET A 1 -6.81 -23.51 16.52
C MET A 1 -6.01 -22.22 16.56
N THR A 2 -4.70 -22.28 16.77
CA THR A 2 -3.86 -21.10 16.85
C THR A 2 -3.37 -20.77 15.43
N VAL A 3 -3.74 -19.59 14.91
CA VAL A 3 -3.25 -19.13 13.61
C VAL A 3 -1.75 -18.89 13.69
N GLY A 4 -1.00 -19.48 12.77
CA GLY A 4 0.46 -19.36 12.71
C GLY A 4 0.93 -17.93 12.41
N ARG A 5 2.23 -17.67 12.65
CA ARG A 5 2.82 -16.35 12.39
C ARG A 5 2.78 -15.96 10.90
N PRO A 6 3.10 -16.87 9.95
CA PRO A 6 3.00 -16.54 8.52
C PRO A 6 1.59 -16.15 8.09
N GLU A 7 0.58 -16.90 8.53
CA GLU A 7 -0.82 -16.63 8.18
C GLU A 7 -1.29 -15.29 8.74
N ARG A 8 -0.81 -14.89 9.92
CA ARG A 8 -1.13 -13.57 10.50
C ARG A 8 -0.50 -12.43 9.71
N ILE A 9 0.75 -12.59 9.26
CA ILE A 9 1.42 -11.59 8.43
C ILE A 9 0.69 -11.47 7.09
N HIS A 10 0.41 -12.59 6.44
CA HIS A 10 -0.31 -12.62 5.16
C HIS A 10 -1.70 -11.99 5.28
N GLY A 11 -2.47 -12.39 6.32
CA GLY A 11 -3.78 -11.82 6.59
C GLY A 11 -3.74 -10.32 6.86
N SER A 12 -2.73 -9.82 7.58
CA SER A 12 -2.57 -8.39 7.85
C SER A 12 -2.32 -7.59 6.57
N LEU A 13 -1.43 -8.06 5.69
CA LEU A 13 -1.17 -7.40 4.40
C LEU A 13 -2.40 -7.41 3.49
N LEU A 14 -3.07 -8.55 3.41
CA LEU A 14 -4.27 -8.68 2.56
C LEU A 14 -5.43 -7.82 3.05
N VAL A 15 -5.72 -7.85 4.36
CA VAL A 15 -6.80 -7.03 4.95
C VAL A 15 -6.47 -5.54 4.84
N GLY A 16 -5.20 -5.15 4.98
CA GLY A 16 -4.76 -3.78 4.73
C GLY A 16 -5.05 -3.33 3.30
N ALA A 17 -4.70 -4.15 2.31
CA ALA A 17 -4.97 -3.87 0.90
C ALA A 17 -6.48 -3.80 0.57
N ILE A 18 -7.30 -4.66 1.20
CA ILE A 18 -8.76 -4.61 1.05
C ILE A 18 -9.30 -3.30 1.65
N GLY A 19 -8.80 -2.89 2.82
CA GLY A 19 -9.21 -1.64 3.46
C GLY A 19 -8.84 -0.42 2.64
N ASP A 20 -7.63 -0.38 2.08
CA ASP A 20 -7.15 0.64 1.16
C ASP A 20 -8.05 0.72 -0.08
N ALA A 21 -8.31 -0.39 -0.75
CA ALA A 21 -9.17 -0.45 -1.93
C ALA A 21 -10.64 -0.07 -1.64
N LEU A 22 -11.17 -0.37 -0.45
CA LEU A 22 -12.49 0.09 -0.01
C LEU A 22 -12.51 1.60 0.22
N GLY A 23 -11.45 2.16 0.77
CA GLY A 23 -11.32 3.59 1.05
C GLY A 23 -11.03 4.45 -0.17
N ALA A 24 -10.34 3.91 -1.17
CA ALA A 24 -9.82 4.65 -2.32
C ALA A 24 -10.89 5.48 -3.06
N GLY A 25 -12.09 4.90 -3.25
CA GLY A 25 -13.17 5.58 -3.97
C GLY A 25 -13.79 6.77 -3.22
N VAL A 26 -13.51 6.92 -1.92
CA VAL A 26 -14.09 7.96 -1.05
C VAL A 26 -13.05 8.80 -0.33
N GLU A 27 -11.77 8.53 -0.50
CA GLU A 27 -10.67 9.10 0.27
C GLU A 27 -10.68 10.64 0.33
N PHE A 28 -11.06 11.28 -0.78
CA PHE A 28 -11.07 12.74 -0.89
C PHE A 28 -12.46 13.37 -0.76
N MET A 29 -13.47 12.59 -0.40
CA MET A 29 -14.84 13.06 -0.23
C MET A 29 -15.08 13.53 1.21
N PRO A 30 -15.80 14.63 1.41
CA PRO A 30 -16.29 14.99 2.73
C PRO A 30 -17.36 13.99 3.20
N LEU A 31 -17.48 13.79 4.52
CA LEU A 31 -18.41 12.80 5.11
C LEU A 31 -19.85 12.97 4.58
N SER A 32 -20.31 14.20 4.43
CA SER A 32 -21.67 14.50 3.93
C SER A 32 -21.91 13.97 2.52
N GLU A 33 -20.89 13.97 1.66
CA GLU A 33 -20.98 13.44 0.30
C GLU A 33 -20.97 11.89 0.32
N ILE A 34 -20.12 11.30 1.18
CA ILE A 34 -20.13 9.86 1.39
C ILE A 34 -21.49 9.37 1.86
N GLU A 35 -22.09 10.03 2.84
CA GLU A 35 -23.43 9.69 3.36
C GLU A 35 -24.54 9.88 2.31
N GLU A 36 -24.41 10.88 1.45
CA GLU A 36 -25.37 11.11 0.35
C GLU A 36 -25.29 10.02 -0.72
N LEU A 37 -24.07 9.57 -1.07
CA LEU A 37 -23.86 8.57 -2.11
C LEU A 37 -24.11 7.11 -1.63
N PHE A 38 -23.69 6.80 -0.42
CA PHE A 38 -23.63 5.44 0.10
C PHE A 38 -24.55 5.20 1.29
N GLY A 39 -25.23 6.24 1.79
CA GLY A 39 -26.08 6.16 2.98
C GLY A 39 -25.29 6.25 4.29
N PRO A 40 -25.97 6.13 5.45
CA PRO A 40 -25.38 6.35 6.77
C PRO A 40 -24.32 5.31 7.18
N GLU A 41 -24.29 4.16 6.50
CA GLU A 41 -23.30 3.09 6.75
C GLU A 41 -21.98 3.37 6.00
N GLY A 42 -21.96 4.35 5.09
CA GLY A 42 -20.81 4.66 4.25
C GLY A 42 -20.55 3.62 3.15
N ALA A 43 -19.35 3.64 2.57
CA ALA A 43 -18.95 2.70 1.53
C ALA A 43 -18.75 1.29 2.15
N THR A 44 -19.66 0.37 1.86
CA THR A 44 -19.63 -1.02 2.35
C THR A 44 -19.20 -2.02 1.29
N ASP A 45 -18.93 -1.56 0.08
CA ASP A 45 -18.43 -2.34 -1.04
C ASP A 45 -17.43 -1.49 -1.83
N PHE A 46 -16.67 -2.11 -2.72
CA PHE A 46 -15.75 -1.40 -3.58
C PHE A 46 -16.49 -0.39 -4.46
N ALA A 47 -16.06 0.86 -4.36
CA ALA A 47 -16.58 1.95 -5.18
C ALA A 47 -15.58 2.30 -6.29
N PRO A 48 -16.06 2.72 -7.47
CA PRO A 48 -15.18 3.29 -8.48
C PRO A 48 -14.45 4.51 -7.90
N ASP A 49 -13.17 4.64 -8.22
CA ASP A 49 -12.45 5.88 -7.94
C ASP A 49 -12.88 6.95 -8.94
N PHE A 50 -13.58 7.96 -8.44
CA PHE A 50 -14.05 9.08 -9.26
C PHE A 50 -13.00 10.17 -9.47
N THR A 51 -11.83 10.09 -8.83
CA THR A 51 -10.93 11.23 -8.70
C THR A 51 -9.53 11.04 -9.27
N LEU A 52 -8.83 9.95 -8.94
CA LEU A 52 -7.39 9.82 -9.21
C LEU A 52 -6.99 8.69 -10.16
N TYR A 53 -7.70 7.56 -10.12
CA TYR A 53 -7.29 6.34 -10.80
C TYR A 53 -8.19 5.96 -11.99
N GLY A 54 -9.14 6.81 -12.33
CA GLY A 54 -10.03 6.63 -13.47
C GLY A 54 -11.07 5.52 -13.28
N ASP A 55 -11.35 4.75 -14.35
CA ASP A 55 -12.41 3.74 -14.35
C ASP A 55 -12.03 2.42 -13.66
N HIS A 56 -11.08 2.44 -12.73
CA HIS A 56 -10.68 1.24 -11.99
C HIS A 56 -11.58 1.02 -10.78
N GLU A 57 -12.19 -0.14 -10.71
CA GLU A 57 -12.87 -0.62 -9.51
C GLU A 57 -11.83 -1.13 -8.50
N ALA A 58 -11.94 -0.71 -7.25
CA ALA A 58 -11.10 -1.16 -6.14
C ALA A 58 -9.57 -1.03 -6.38
N PRO A 59 -9.05 0.14 -6.76
CA PRO A 59 -7.61 0.33 -6.88
C PRO A 59 -6.96 0.26 -5.50
N ILE A 60 -5.80 -0.39 -5.41
CA ILE A 60 -4.91 -0.19 -4.27
C ILE A 60 -4.15 1.13 -4.48
N THR A 61 -3.92 1.87 -3.39
CA THR A 61 -3.23 3.15 -3.43
C THR A 61 -1.75 3.03 -2.99
N ASP A 62 -1.13 4.17 -2.75
CA ASP A 62 0.20 4.24 -2.16
C ASP A 62 0.26 3.64 -0.74
N ASP A 63 -0.84 3.60 0.00
CA ASP A 63 -0.90 2.97 1.32
C ASP A 63 -0.54 1.47 1.25
N THR A 64 -1.14 0.72 0.33
CA THR A 64 -0.78 -0.68 0.11
C THR A 64 0.62 -0.80 -0.51
N GLN A 65 0.96 0.02 -1.50
CA GLN A 65 2.27 0.00 -2.15
C GLN A 65 3.38 0.22 -1.12
N MET A 66 3.31 1.28 -0.31
CA MET A 66 4.31 1.58 0.71
C MET A 66 4.37 0.52 1.80
N THR A 67 3.25 -0.09 2.16
CA THR A 67 3.22 -1.25 3.08
C THR A 67 4.03 -2.41 2.52
N LEU A 68 3.87 -2.75 1.25
CA LEU A 68 4.61 -3.83 0.59
C LEU A 68 6.10 -3.50 0.47
N PHE A 69 6.46 -2.27 0.09
CA PHE A 69 7.85 -1.83 0.06
C PHE A 69 8.50 -1.80 1.45
N THR A 70 7.73 -1.47 2.51
CA THR A 70 8.20 -1.58 3.90
C THR A 70 8.53 -3.04 4.24
N ALA A 71 7.62 -3.96 3.95
CA ALA A 71 7.85 -5.38 4.20
C ALA A 71 9.07 -5.92 3.43
N GLU A 72 9.20 -5.56 2.17
CA GLU A 72 10.36 -5.93 1.33
C GLU A 72 11.66 -5.36 1.89
N GLY A 73 11.68 -4.09 2.30
CA GLY A 73 12.86 -3.46 2.91
C GLY A 73 13.31 -4.16 4.19
N LEU A 74 12.36 -4.55 5.06
CA LEU A 74 12.67 -5.31 6.27
C LEU A 74 13.23 -6.70 5.97
N ILE A 75 12.70 -7.38 4.96
CA ILE A 75 13.19 -8.71 4.52
C ILE A 75 14.61 -8.60 4.00
N ARG A 76 14.91 -7.61 3.15
CA ARG A 76 16.26 -7.38 2.61
C ARG A 76 17.24 -7.05 3.73
N ALA A 77 16.91 -6.11 4.61
CA ALA A 77 17.78 -5.75 5.72
C ALA A 77 18.09 -6.94 6.63
N ALA A 78 17.10 -7.80 6.88
CA ALA A 78 17.30 -9.02 7.67
C ALA A 78 18.22 -10.03 6.95
N ALA A 79 18.10 -10.16 5.62
CA ALA A 79 18.96 -11.03 4.82
C ALA A 79 20.42 -10.52 4.78
N ASP A 80 20.59 -9.20 4.67
CA ASP A 80 21.91 -8.56 4.52
C ASP A 80 22.57 -8.25 5.88
N GLY A 81 21.85 -8.38 6.99
CA GLY A 81 22.33 -8.05 8.33
C GLY A 81 22.54 -6.54 8.55
N THR A 82 21.77 -5.71 7.85
CA THR A 82 21.88 -4.25 7.90
C THR A 82 20.80 -3.62 8.80
N ASP A 83 20.88 -2.30 9.02
CA ASP A 83 19.89 -1.57 9.82
C ASP A 83 18.52 -1.59 9.13
N PRO A 84 17.48 -2.17 9.78
CA PRO A 84 16.17 -2.33 9.14
C PRO A 84 15.49 -1.00 8.80
N VAL A 85 15.73 0.07 9.55
CA VAL A 85 15.11 1.37 9.32
C VAL A 85 15.91 2.19 8.32
N LYS A 86 17.20 2.38 8.58
CA LYS A 86 18.05 3.27 7.76
C LYS A 86 18.35 2.70 6.38
N GLU A 87 18.62 1.40 6.30
CA GLU A 87 19.07 0.77 5.06
C GLU A 87 17.92 -0.04 4.42
N GLY A 88 17.11 -0.70 5.22
CA GLY A 88 15.97 -1.46 4.74
C GLY A 88 14.83 -0.58 4.23
N ILE A 89 14.10 0.05 5.15
CA ILE A 89 12.88 0.82 4.82
C ILE A 89 13.21 2.03 3.94
N TRP A 90 14.26 2.79 4.28
CA TRP A 90 14.65 3.95 3.49
C TRP A 90 14.97 3.59 2.04
N SER A 91 15.78 2.56 1.83
CA SER A 91 16.12 2.09 0.48
C SER A 91 14.90 1.56 -0.27
N ALA A 92 13.98 0.89 0.42
CA ALA A 92 12.73 0.44 -0.17
C ALA A 92 11.86 1.63 -0.65
N TYR A 93 11.76 2.68 0.14
CA TYR A 93 11.01 3.88 -0.24
C TYR A 93 11.65 4.65 -1.39
N GLN A 94 12.98 4.64 -1.52
CA GLN A 94 13.63 5.19 -2.72
C GLN A 94 13.24 4.41 -3.99
N ARG A 95 13.16 3.07 -3.91
CA ARG A 95 12.67 2.24 -5.02
C ARG A 95 11.19 2.50 -5.31
N TRP A 96 10.34 2.58 -4.28
CA TRP A 96 8.94 2.97 -4.47
C TRP A 96 8.82 4.33 -5.16
N TYR A 97 9.56 5.35 -4.71
CA TYR A 97 9.56 6.68 -5.33
C TYR A 97 9.96 6.63 -6.80
N HIS A 98 10.88 5.74 -7.17
CA HIS A 98 11.22 5.52 -8.58
C HIS A 98 10.01 4.99 -9.38
N THR A 99 9.18 4.12 -8.83
CA THR A 99 7.96 3.64 -9.49
C THR A 99 6.93 4.76 -9.73
N GLN A 100 7.02 5.85 -8.96
CA GLN A 100 6.19 7.04 -9.11
C GLN A 100 6.80 8.08 -10.08
N GLY A 101 7.84 7.72 -10.84
CA GLY A 101 8.53 8.60 -11.78
C GLY A 101 9.69 9.39 -11.19
N GLY A 102 10.06 9.12 -9.94
CA GLY A 102 11.25 9.70 -9.31
C GLY A 102 12.57 9.13 -9.88
N PRO A 103 13.71 9.75 -9.58
CA PRO A 103 15.02 9.24 -10.01
C PRO A 103 15.32 7.89 -9.35
N LEU A 104 16.08 7.05 -10.06
CA LEU A 104 16.65 5.84 -9.46
C LEU A 104 17.61 6.23 -8.33
N PRO A 105 17.60 5.53 -7.19
CA PRO A 105 18.59 5.71 -6.14
C PRO A 105 20.01 5.51 -6.69
N GLU A 106 20.95 6.29 -6.19
CA GLU A 106 22.35 6.15 -6.58
C GLU A 106 22.88 4.75 -6.25
N GLY A 107 23.47 4.08 -7.23
CA GLY A 107 23.97 2.70 -7.10
C GLY A 107 22.91 1.60 -7.21
N ALA A 108 21.65 1.93 -7.46
CA ALA A 108 20.62 0.93 -7.70
C ALA A 108 20.75 0.35 -9.12
N ASP A 109 20.65 -0.98 -9.20
CA ASP A 109 20.54 -1.67 -10.49
C ASP A 109 19.06 -1.71 -10.93
N PRO A 110 18.69 -1.11 -12.09
CA PRO A 110 17.34 -1.16 -12.59
C PRO A 110 16.80 -2.58 -12.84
N ALA A 111 17.69 -3.56 -12.99
CA ALA A 111 17.33 -4.96 -13.24
C ALA A 111 17.17 -5.78 -11.94
N SER A 112 17.43 -5.21 -10.78
CA SER A 112 17.38 -5.90 -9.48
C SER A 112 16.07 -5.73 -8.72
N GLY A 113 15.00 -5.32 -9.41
CA GLY A 113 13.65 -5.17 -8.88
C GLY A 113 12.88 -6.47 -8.84
#